data_c9e7a69243108c2420537757923183df
#
_entry.id   c9e7a69243108c2420537757923183df
#
_cell.length_a   1.000
_cell.length_b   1.000
_cell.length_c   1.000
_cell.angle_alpha   90.00
_cell.angle_beta   90.00
_cell.angle_gamma   90.00
#
_symmetry.space_group_name_H-M   'P 1'
#
loop_
_entity.id
_entity.type
_entity.pdbx_description
1 polymer ?
#
loop_
_entity_poly.entity_id
_entity_poly.type
_entity_poly.pdbx_seq_one_letter_code
_entity_poly.pdbx_strand_id
1 'polypeptide(L)'
;GWIPMLNGSPYLKFYKSIVQPQLNNRQHDIAQAKVLGGGSSVNGMVYMRGKPSDYQKWVEETGDERWSWQSLLRSYKKLENNQRLSGSFHGSEGTIKVSDPGYVAKGSDLYIKSMQNLGLPYNRDFNDGEQYGVGLMQYTIGDGKRSDTVSTLMKPLVNNKNLQIKLNTVVTKVIIENKKATGVEVVSKKKLDKYYGKEIILTAGSLVSPKILMHSGIGEEAQLKKFGIEIKEKLEGVGKNLQDHHEVPFISRAKKGYGYFKQNKGLRMIRNGIQYLLFKSGPVTSGGVDCCSFLNPDDLKNQNEPKVKLYCVQIMYTDRDTKGIKPDHGVTLTPCIMNPKSRGEITLNSSNPLDLPNINPNFLSNKDDIDTFISSLKLARRVINTKPLSDIIIEEILPGKNINDDQSLTNYCKKMVKTNWHPVGTCKMGKDNDNMAVLNSKLQVKGIENLRVFDVSMMPNIVAANTNAPAMAIADKATDIMLEN
;
A
#
# COMPACT_ATOMS: atom_id res chain seq x y z
N GLY A 1 9.69 11.94 -7.35
CA GLY A 1 9.29 13.22 -7.92
C GLY A 1 8.27 13.15 -9.07
N TRP A 2 7.89 11.98 -9.59
CA TRP A 2 7.10 11.86 -10.83
C TRP A 2 5.65 11.36 -10.62
N ILE A 3 5.26 11.03 -9.38
CA ILE A 3 3.90 10.56 -9.07
C ILE A 3 2.79 11.46 -9.65
N PRO A 4 2.90 12.81 -9.57
CA PRO A 4 1.88 13.66 -10.19
C PRO A 4 1.77 13.52 -11.71
N MET A 5 2.84 13.09 -12.38
CA MET A 5 2.84 12.88 -13.85
C MET A 5 2.16 11.56 -14.26
N LEU A 6 1.94 10.64 -13.31
CA LEU A 6 1.21 9.40 -13.57
C LEU A 6 -0.31 9.63 -13.62
N ASN A 7 -0.82 10.72 -13.06
CA ASN A 7 -2.22 11.09 -13.17
C ASN A 7 -2.61 11.31 -14.63
N GLY A 8 -3.56 10.50 -15.12
CA GLY A 8 -3.97 10.51 -16.52
C GLY A 8 -3.10 9.67 -17.46
N SER A 9 -2.04 9.01 -16.94
CA SER A 9 -1.23 8.11 -17.75
C SER A 9 -1.94 6.77 -18.01
N PRO A 10 -1.65 6.07 -19.13
CA PRO A 10 -2.22 4.76 -19.43
C PRO A 10 -1.74 3.66 -18.47
N TYR A 11 -0.73 3.93 -17.64
CA TYR A 11 -0.12 2.99 -16.70
C TYR A 11 -0.89 2.88 -15.37
N LEU A 12 -1.85 3.77 -15.13
CA LEU A 12 -2.75 3.72 -13.97
C LEU A 12 -4.19 3.46 -14.41
N LYS A 13 -4.86 2.56 -13.71
CA LYS A 13 -6.30 2.37 -13.76
C LYS A 13 -6.90 2.97 -12.48
N PHE A 14 -7.83 3.90 -12.67
CA PHE A 14 -8.61 4.47 -11.58
C PHE A 14 -9.91 3.69 -11.41
N TYR A 15 -10.09 3.15 -10.23
CA TYR A 15 -11.33 2.53 -9.77
C TYR A 15 -12.07 3.55 -8.91
N LYS A 16 -13.37 3.62 -9.03
CA LYS A 16 -14.19 4.48 -8.21
C LYS A 16 -14.95 3.65 -7.18
N SER A 17 -14.91 4.06 -5.91
CA SER A 17 -15.69 3.39 -4.87
C SER A 17 -17.19 3.59 -5.12
N ILE A 18 -18.02 2.75 -4.51
CA ILE A 18 -19.43 3.07 -4.35
C ILE A 18 -19.57 4.31 -3.45
N VAL A 19 -20.74 4.91 -3.44
CA VAL A 19 -21.08 6.03 -2.54
C VAL A 19 -20.91 5.57 -1.09
N GLN A 20 -20.26 6.40 -0.27
CA GLN A 20 -19.98 6.15 1.15
C GLN A 20 -20.87 7.05 2.01
N PRO A 21 -22.05 6.57 2.50
CA PRO A 21 -22.99 7.42 3.24
C PRO A 21 -22.38 8.03 4.50
N GLN A 22 -21.56 7.25 5.23
CA GLN A 22 -20.87 7.70 6.45
C GLN A 22 -19.82 8.80 6.19
N LEU A 23 -19.44 9.01 4.92
CA LEU A 23 -18.47 10.03 4.49
C LEU A 23 -19.14 11.15 3.67
N ASN A 24 -20.36 11.56 4.05
CA ASN A 24 -21.12 12.60 3.36
C ASN A 24 -21.37 12.26 1.88
N ASN A 25 -21.69 11.00 1.59
CA ASN A 25 -21.93 10.48 0.23
C ASN A 25 -20.76 10.66 -0.74
N ARG A 26 -19.53 10.71 -0.24
CA ARG A 26 -18.34 10.78 -1.10
C ARG A 26 -18.06 9.45 -1.77
N GLN A 27 -17.39 9.53 -2.90
CA GLN A 27 -16.76 8.42 -3.60
C GLN A 27 -15.25 8.66 -3.66
N HIS A 28 -14.47 7.59 -3.56
CA HIS A 28 -13.01 7.65 -3.61
C HIS A 28 -12.49 7.12 -4.94
N ASP A 29 -11.47 7.78 -5.49
CA ASP A 29 -10.69 7.26 -6.60
C ASP A 29 -9.54 6.40 -6.03
N ILE A 30 -9.51 5.13 -6.40
CA ILE A 30 -8.46 4.18 -5.97
C ILE A 30 -7.63 3.83 -7.19
N ALA A 31 -6.40 4.34 -7.25
CA ALA A 31 -5.49 4.06 -8.35
C ALA A 31 -4.80 2.71 -8.17
N GLN A 32 -4.76 1.92 -9.24
CA GLN A 32 -3.99 0.69 -9.31
C GLN A 32 -3.13 0.68 -10.56
N ALA A 33 -2.00 -0.02 -10.50
CA ALA A 33 -1.11 -0.16 -11.65
C ALA A 33 -1.77 -0.97 -12.78
N LYS A 34 -1.59 -0.50 -14.01
CA LYS A 34 -1.95 -1.21 -15.23
C LYS A 34 -0.73 -1.29 -16.13
N VAL A 35 0.32 -1.89 -15.61
CA VAL A 35 1.62 -1.98 -16.25
C VAL A 35 2.35 -3.21 -15.72
N LEU A 36 3.30 -3.73 -16.50
CA LEU A 36 4.17 -4.81 -16.08
C LEU A 36 4.94 -4.41 -14.80
N GLY A 37 5.07 -5.35 -13.84
CA GLY A 37 5.61 -5.07 -12.51
C GLY A 37 4.60 -4.52 -11.51
N GLY A 38 3.35 -4.28 -11.95
CA GLY A 38 2.27 -3.89 -11.06
C GLY A 38 2.61 -2.63 -10.23
N GLY A 39 2.24 -2.65 -8.96
CA GLY A 39 2.47 -1.54 -8.03
C GLY A 39 3.93 -1.09 -7.92
N SER A 40 4.90 -2.02 -8.05
CA SER A 40 6.32 -1.69 -7.94
C SER A 40 6.81 -0.70 -9.01
N SER A 41 6.17 -0.71 -10.19
CA SER A 41 6.52 0.17 -11.31
C SER A 41 5.99 1.61 -11.17
N VAL A 42 5.00 1.86 -10.30
CA VAL A 42 4.30 3.16 -10.20
C VAL A 42 4.23 3.75 -8.79
N ASN A 43 4.57 2.99 -7.74
CA ASN A 43 4.48 3.39 -6.33
C ASN A 43 5.47 4.50 -5.93
N GLY A 44 5.35 4.99 -4.69
CA GLY A 44 6.28 5.94 -4.07
C GLY A 44 7.61 5.35 -3.63
N MET A 45 7.86 4.08 -3.92
CA MET A 45 9.12 3.36 -3.63
C MET A 45 9.46 3.17 -2.15
N VAL A 46 8.62 3.58 -1.22
CA VAL A 46 8.88 3.38 0.21
C VAL A 46 9.04 1.88 0.51
N TYR A 47 10.16 1.53 1.17
CA TYR A 47 10.46 0.17 1.58
C TYR A 47 10.20 0.01 3.08
N MET A 48 9.20 -0.78 3.41
CA MET A 48 8.83 -1.12 4.78
C MET A 48 8.29 -2.53 4.87
N ARG A 49 8.56 -3.22 5.98
CA ARG A 49 8.27 -4.65 6.16
C ARG A 49 7.13 -4.94 7.13
N GLY A 50 6.69 -3.96 7.94
CA GLY A 50 5.83 -4.21 9.10
C GLY A 50 6.65 -4.63 10.32
N LYS A 51 5.98 -5.19 11.31
CA LYS A 51 6.55 -5.54 12.61
C LYS A 51 6.19 -7.00 12.98
N PRO A 52 6.91 -7.64 13.91
CA PRO A 52 6.68 -9.05 14.30
C PRO A 52 5.23 -9.36 14.66
N SER A 53 4.55 -8.48 15.38
CA SER A 53 3.15 -8.69 15.79
C SER A 53 2.15 -8.71 14.64
N ASP A 54 2.44 -8.08 13.50
CA ASP A 54 1.57 -8.18 12.31
C ASP A 54 1.55 -9.61 11.78
N TYR A 55 2.71 -10.27 11.73
CA TYR A 55 2.88 -11.64 11.25
C TYR A 55 2.47 -12.68 12.29
N GLN A 56 2.61 -12.36 13.59
CA GLN A 56 2.07 -13.20 14.66
C GLN A 56 0.56 -13.37 14.53
N LYS A 57 -0.17 -12.29 14.18
CA LYS A 57 -1.60 -12.38 13.87
C LYS A 57 -1.89 -13.30 12.68
N TRP A 58 -1.01 -13.34 11.67
CA TRP A 58 -1.17 -14.28 10.56
C TRP A 58 -0.98 -15.74 10.99
N VAL A 59 -0.03 -16.00 11.87
CA VAL A 59 0.15 -17.33 12.49
C VAL A 59 -1.10 -17.73 13.27
N GLU A 60 -1.65 -16.84 14.08
CA GLU A 60 -2.87 -17.07 14.86
C GLU A 60 -4.08 -17.38 13.96
N GLU A 61 -4.24 -16.63 12.86
CA GLU A 61 -5.33 -16.82 11.88
C GLU A 61 -5.20 -18.12 11.08
N THR A 62 -3.98 -18.55 10.79
CA THR A 62 -3.73 -19.72 9.94
C THR A 62 -3.36 -21.00 10.72
N GLY A 63 -2.79 -20.84 11.90
CA GLY A 63 -2.14 -21.94 12.65
C GLY A 63 -0.83 -22.40 12.02
N ASP A 64 -0.17 -21.57 11.18
CA ASP A 64 0.98 -21.97 10.37
C ASP A 64 2.17 -21.02 10.57
N GLU A 65 3.24 -21.53 11.20
CA GLU A 65 4.47 -20.79 11.48
C GLU A 65 5.25 -20.33 10.23
N ARG A 66 4.91 -20.86 9.06
CA ARG A 66 5.50 -20.37 7.79
C ARG A 66 5.17 -18.91 7.50
N TRP A 67 4.14 -18.36 8.17
CA TRP A 67 3.73 -16.95 8.07
C TRP A 67 4.25 -16.08 9.22
N SER A 68 5.13 -16.63 10.08
CA SER A 68 5.77 -15.86 11.16
C SER A 68 6.76 -14.81 10.63
N TRP A 69 7.06 -13.82 11.48
CA TRP A 69 8.09 -12.81 11.18
C TRP A 69 9.42 -13.43 10.77
N GLN A 70 9.91 -14.42 11.53
CA GLN A 70 11.19 -15.09 11.27
C GLN A 70 11.20 -15.76 9.89
N SER A 71 10.09 -16.34 9.50
CA SER A 71 9.95 -16.98 8.20
C SER A 71 9.93 -15.97 7.06
N LEU A 72 9.13 -14.91 7.18
CA LEU A 72 9.06 -13.84 6.16
C LEU A 72 10.36 -13.03 6.12
N LEU A 73 11.06 -12.86 7.24
CA LEU A 73 12.35 -12.17 7.28
C LEU A 73 13.39 -12.85 6.37
N ARG A 74 13.34 -14.17 6.23
CA ARG A 74 14.20 -14.91 5.26
C ARG A 74 13.91 -14.44 3.84
N SER A 75 12.65 -14.37 3.44
CA SER A 75 12.22 -13.87 2.12
C SER A 75 12.61 -12.40 1.91
N TYR A 76 12.42 -11.55 2.91
CA TYR A 76 12.88 -10.17 2.85
C TYR A 76 14.38 -10.07 2.60
N LYS A 77 15.20 -10.78 3.37
CA LYS A 77 16.67 -10.78 3.24
C LYS A 77 17.13 -11.37 1.89
N LYS A 78 16.49 -12.43 1.41
CA LYS A 78 16.76 -13.06 0.11
C LYS A 78 16.56 -12.09 -1.07
N LEU A 79 15.52 -11.25 -0.99
CA LEU A 79 15.18 -10.31 -2.04
C LEU A 79 15.97 -8.99 -1.95
N GLU A 80 16.35 -8.56 -0.76
CA GLU A 80 16.94 -7.26 -0.49
C GLU A 80 18.42 -7.18 -0.82
N ASN A 81 18.79 -6.08 -1.46
CA ASN A 81 20.17 -5.58 -1.57
C ASN A 81 20.22 -4.19 -0.93
N ASN A 82 20.42 -4.14 0.39
CA ASN A 82 20.47 -2.89 1.13
C ASN A 82 21.84 -2.24 1.00
N GLN A 83 21.88 -0.97 0.60
CA GLN A 83 23.11 -0.24 0.34
C GLN A 83 23.81 0.25 1.62
N ARG A 84 23.15 0.25 2.77
CA ARG A 84 23.70 0.72 4.06
C ARG A 84 23.70 -0.35 5.15
N LEU A 85 22.64 -1.16 5.21
CA LEU A 85 22.39 -2.11 6.29
C LEU A 85 22.68 -3.55 5.84
N SER A 86 23.15 -4.36 6.78
CA SER A 86 23.41 -5.79 6.61
C SER A 86 23.22 -6.54 7.92
N GLY A 87 23.39 -7.85 7.94
CA GLY A 87 23.38 -8.65 9.16
C GLY A 87 22.05 -9.33 9.46
N SER A 88 21.62 -9.30 10.73
CA SER A 88 20.49 -10.11 11.21
C SER A 88 19.19 -9.79 10.52
N PHE A 89 18.93 -8.53 10.23
CA PHE A 89 17.67 -8.07 9.66
C PHE A 89 17.74 -7.74 8.17
N HIS A 90 18.92 -7.50 7.60
CA HIS A 90 19.08 -7.00 6.23
C HIS A 90 19.87 -7.93 5.34
N GLY A 91 19.46 -8.01 4.07
CA GLY A 91 20.19 -8.64 2.98
C GLY A 91 20.99 -7.63 2.17
N SER A 92 22.16 -8.05 1.69
CA SER A 92 23.07 -7.22 0.87
C SER A 92 23.29 -7.79 -0.55
N GLU A 93 22.74 -8.98 -0.84
CA GLU A 93 23.02 -9.71 -2.08
C GLU A 93 21.79 -9.98 -2.96
N GLY A 94 20.63 -9.56 -2.48
CA GLY A 94 19.38 -9.71 -3.24
C GLY A 94 19.35 -8.83 -4.49
N THR A 95 18.28 -8.93 -5.24
CA THR A 95 18.12 -8.20 -6.51
C THR A 95 17.42 -6.85 -6.34
N ILE A 96 16.61 -6.69 -5.28
CA ILE A 96 15.87 -5.45 -4.99
C ILE A 96 16.79 -4.51 -4.23
N LYS A 97 17.29 -3.48 -4.89
CA LYS A 97 18.13 -2.46 -4.25
C LYS A 97 17.31 -1.60 -3.32
N VAL A 98 17.78 -1.46 -2.09
CA VAL A 98 17.18 -0.63 -1.04
C VAL A 98 18.20 0.37 -0.53
N SER A 99 17.82 1.64 -0.46
CA SER A 99 18.70 2.72 0.00
C SER A 99 17.99 3.69 0.91
N ASP A 100 18.78 4.47 1.62
CA ASP A 100 18.33 5.69 2.28
C ASP A 100 17.90 6.74 1.23
N PRO A 101 17.21 7.83 1.63
CA PRO A 101 16.87 8.92 0.72
C PRO A 101 18.12 9.53 0.08
N GLY A 102 18.20 9.58 -1.25
CA GLY A 102 19.33 10.24 -1.93
C GLY A 102 19.34 11.76 -1.80
N TYR A 103 18.30 12.32 -1.22
CA TYR A 103 18.17 13.74 -0.86
C TYR A 103 17.16 13.89 0.26
N VAL A 104 17.50 14.66 1.29
CA VAL A 104 16.64 15.00 2.43
C VAL A 104 16.39 16.51 2.40
N ALA A 105 15.14 16.93 2.42
CA ALA A 105 14.78 18.34 2.48
C ALA A 105 15.08 18.91 3.87
N LYS A 106 15.55 20.17 3.94
CA LYS A 106 15.87 20.83 5.22
C LYS A 106 14.73 20.81 6.25
N GLY A 107 13.49 20.89 5.77
CA GLY A 107 12.30 20.79 6.62
C GLY A 107 12.12 19.44 7.28
N SER A 108 12.63 18.35 6.66
CA SER A 108 12.58 17.02 7.23
C SER A 108 13.45 16.89 8.49
N ASP A 109 14.63 17.50 8.50
CA ASP A 109 15.50 17.55 9.70
C ASP A 109 14.82 18.33 10.83
N LEU A 110 14.13 19.45 10.50
CA LEU A 110 13.40 20.22 11.49
C LEU A 110 12.23 19.44 12.09
N TYR A 111 11.51 18.67 11.26
CA TYR A 111 10.45 17.78 11.73
C TYR A 111 11.00 16.73 12.69
N ILE A 112 12.06 16.02 12.31
CA ILE A 112 12.68 14.98 13.15
C ILE A 112 13.08 15.56 14.50
N LYS A 113 13.76 16.71 14.55
CA LYS A 113 14.15 17.38 15.79
C LYS A 113 12.96 17.81 16.63
N SER A 114 11.88 18.28 15.99
CA SER A 114 10.66 18.66 16.72
C SER A 114 9.95 17.46 17.33
N MET A 115 9.92 16.33 16.64
CA MET A 115 9.38 15.08 17.21
C MET A 115 10.23 14.58 18.38
N GLN A 116 11.56 14.70 18.30
CA GLN A 116 12.46 14.37 19.41
C GLN A 116 12.21 15.31 20.61
N ASN A 117 12.00 16.60 20.38
CA ASN A 117 11.65 17.56 21.43
C ASN A 117 10.30 17.27 22.08
N LEU A 118 9.40 16.58 21.37
CA LEU A 118 8.15 16.06 21.94
C LEU A 118 8.31 14.73 22.68
N GLY A 119 9.51 14.18 22.72
CA GLY A 119 9.86 12.96 23.45
C GLY A 119 9.91 11.68 22.61
N LEU A 120 9.74 11.77 21.28
CA LEU A 120 9.83 10.59 20.42
C LEU A 120 11.30 10.27 20.10
N PRO A 121 11.82 9.05 20.31
CA PRO A 121 13.21 8.70 20.00
C PRO A 121 13.47 8.72 18.49
N TYR A 122 14.75 8.96 18.13
CA TYR A 122 15.18 8.75 16.74
C TYR A 122 15.27 7.26 16.45
N ASN A 123 14.54 6.81 15.45
CA ASN A 123 14.61 5.46 14.92
C ASN A 123 15.51 5.45 13.67
N ARG A 124 16.57 4.65 13.70
CA ARG A 124 17.54 4.53 12.59
C ARG A 124 17.12 3.54 11.52
N ASP A 125 16.18 2.66 11.86
CA ASP A 125 15.75 1.57 11.00
C ASP A 125 14.34 1.10 11.34
N PHE A 126 13.37 1.38 10.47
CA PHE A 126 11.99 0.91 10.62
C PHE A 126 11.76 -0.51 10.13
N ASN A 127 12.82 -1.23 9.73
CA ASN A 127 12.75 -2.54 9.10
C ASN A 127 13.45 -3.66 9.90
N ASP A 128 13.90 -3.38 11.11
CA ASP A 128 14.51 -4.35 12.02
C ASP A 128 13.51 -5.05 12.96
N GLY A 129 12.22 -4.71 12.85
CA GLY A 129 11.14 -5.21 13.69
C GLY A 129 10.61 -4.17 14.68
N GLU A 130 11.36 -3.10 14.94
CA GLU A 130 10.97 -2.00 15.83
C GLU A 130 10.60 -0.75 15.02
N GLN A 131 9.32 -0.36 15.11
CA GLN A 131 8.85 0.79 14.32
C GLN A 131 8.69 2.08 15.13
N TYR A 132 8.60 2.01 16.47
CA TYR A 132 8.38 3.19 17.28
C TYR A 132 9.51 4.22 17.11
N GLY A 133 9.15 5.48 16.92
CA GLY A 133 10.12 6.57 16.79
C GLY A 133 9.92 7.44 15.54
N VAL A 134 10.85 8.37 15.34
CA VAL A 134 10.93 9.27 14.19
C VAL A 134 12.23 9.04 13.43
N GLY A 135 12.20 8.98 12.10
CA GLY A 135 13.44 8.77 11.34
C GLY A 135 13.24 8.93 9.82
N LEU A 136 14.32 8.68 9.10
CA LEU A 136 14.32 8.64 7.64
C LEU A 136 13.76 7.30 7.16
N MET A 137 13.03 7.31 6.05
CA MET A 137 12.53 6.09 5.43
C MET A 137 13.52 5.52 4.44
N GLN A 138 13.46 4.22 4.21
CA GLN A 138 14.18 3.57 3.11
C GLN A 138 13.30 3.39 1.88
N TYR A 139 13.96 3.23 0.71
CA TYR A 139 13.30 3.20 -0.60
C TYR A 139 13.83 2.06 -1.47
N THR A 140 12.96 1.50 -2.30
CA THR A 140 13.38 0.63 -3.41
C THR A 140 13.99 1.47 -4.52
N ILE A 141 15.17 2.04 -4.22
CA ILE A 141 15.98 2.86 -5.12
C ILE A 141 17.41 2.32 -5.11
N GLY A 142 17.99 2.13 -6.28
CA GLY A 142 19.41 1.82 -6.45
C GLY A 142 20.03 2.67 -7.53
N ASP A 143 21.22 3.24 -7.29
CA ASP A 143 21.93 4.10 -8.24
C ASP A 143 21.08 5.27 -8.77
N GLY A 144 20.25 5.84 -7.89
CA GLY A 144 19.32 6.92 -8.23
C GLY A 144 18.13 6.51 -9.10
N LYS A 145 17.88 5.22 -9.31
CA LYS A 145 16.79 4.69 -10.13
C LYS A 145 15.85 3.81 -9.31
N ARG A 146 14.59 3.73 -9.71
CA ARG A 146 13.62 2.78 -9.18
C ARG A 146 14.14 1.35 -9.32
N SER A 147 14.06 0.58 -8.24
CA SER A 147 14.33 -0.86 -8.19
C SER A 147 12.97 -1.58 -8.14
N ASP A 148 12.35 -1.76 -9.31
CA ASP A 148 11.05 -2.43 -9.46
C ASP A 148 11.25 -3.91 -9.86
N THR A 149 10.20 -4.70 -9.74
CA THR A 149 10.24 -6.14 -10.04
C THR A 149 10.51 -6.46 -11.50
N VAL A 150 10.20 -5.54 -12.43
CA VAL A 150 10.52 -5.75 -13.85
C VAL A 150 11.99 -5.64 -14.09
N SER A 151 12.61 -4.55 -13.61
CA SER A 151 14.04 -4.29 -13.84
C SER A 151 14.95 -5.30 -13.10
N THR A 152 14.48 -5.82 -11.96
CA THR A 152 15.31 -6.64 -11.06
C THR A 152 15.04 -8.14 -11.16
N LEU A 153 13.79 -8.56 -11.25
CA LEU A 153 13.43 -9.98 -11.25
C LEU A 153 13.09 -10.50 -12.65
N MET A 154 12.32 -9.73 -13.44
CA MET A 154 11.79 -10.21 -14.69
C MET A 154 12.79 -10.01 -15.85
N LYS A 155 13.44 -8.85 -15.97
CA LYS A 155 14.35 -8.53 -17.08
C LYS A 155 15.48 -9.55 -17.26
N PRO A 156 16.11 -10.10 -16.20
CA PRO A 156 17.09 -11.17 -16.35
C PRO A 156 16.54 -12.45 -16.98
N LEU A 157 15.23 -12.67 -16.90
CA LEU A 157 14.55 -13.88 -17.36
C LEU A 157 13.85 -13.72 -18.71
N VAL A 158 13.91 -12.55 -19.36
CA VAL A 158 13.14 -12.26 -20.59
C VAL A 158 13.48 -13.21 -21.76
N ASN A 159 14.69 -13.74 -21.80
CA ASN A 159 15.13 -14.70 -22.80
C ASN A 159 14.99 -16.17 -22.35
N ASN A 160 14.42 -16.43 -21.18
CA ASN A 160 14.18 -17.78 -20.71
C ASN A 160 13.03 -18.41 -21.52
N LYS A 161 13.32 -19.52 -22.21
CA LYS A 161 12.33 -20.23 -23.07
C LYS A 161 11.12 -20.76 -22.29
N ASN A 162 11.25 -20.93 -20.98
CA ASN A 162 10.17 -21.37 -20.10
C ASN A 162 9.27 -20.22 -19.63
N LEU A 163 9.62 -18.96 -19.91
CA LEU A 163 8.83 -17.79 -19.53
C LEU A 163 8.13 -17.20 -20.76
N GLN A 164 6.80 -17.19 -20.75
CA GLN A 164 5.99 -16.51 -21.76
C GLN A 164 5.17 -15.39 -21.10
N ILE A 165 5.29 -14.18 -21.61
CA ILE A 165 4.55 -13.01 -21.12
C ILE A 165 3.55 -12.56 -22.17
N LYS A 166 2.27 -12.56 -21.83
CA LYS A 166 1.16 -12.11 -22.69
C LYS A 166 0.67 -10.75 -22.22
N LEU A 167 1.07 -9.69 -22.92
CA LEU A 167 0.64 -8.33 -22.67
C LEU A 167 -0.73 -8.04 -23.33
N ASN A 168 -1.42 -6.98 -22.85
CA ASN A 168 -2.73 -6.56 -23.38
C ASN A 168 -3.76 -7.69 -23.40
N THR A 169 -3.69 -8.58 -22.41
CA THR A 169 -4.54 -9.75 -22.25
C THR A 169 -5.22 -9.67 -20.88
N VAL A 170 -6.54 -9.66 -20.87
CA VAL A 170 -7.36 -9.57 -19.66
C VAL A 170 -7.90 -10.95 -19.32
N VAL A 171 -7.57 -11.46 -18.15
CA VAL A 171 -8.18 -12.68 -17.61
C VAL A 171 -9.61 -12.36 -17.18
N THR A 172 -10.57 -13.12 -17.69
CA THR A 172 -12.00 -12.96 -17.39
C THR A 172 -12.47 -13.90 -16.31
N LYS A 173 -12.04 -15.15 -16.33
CA LYS A 173 -12.34 -16.17 -15.33
C LYS A 173 -11.33 -17.32 -15.37
N VAL A 174 -11.31 -18.12 -14.31
CA VAL A 174 -10.66 -19.43 -14.25
C VAL A 174 -11.59 -20.47 -14.83
N ILE A 175 -11.05 -21.40 -15.61
CA ILE A 175 -11.78 -22.57 -16.14
C ILE A 175 -11.72 -23.64 -15.05
N ILE A 176 -12.89 -24.08 -14.57
CA ILE A 176 -13.01 -25.07 -13.48
C ILE A 176 -13.84 -26.24 -13.98
N GLU A 177 -13.27 -27.42 -13.94
CA GLU A 177 -13.87 -28.71 -14.32
C GLU A 177 -13.72 -29.68 -13.13
N ASN A 178 -14.84 -30.25 -12.66
CA ASN A 178 -14.85 -31.21 -11.56
C ASN A 178 -14.06 -30.73 -10.31
N LYS A 179 -14.32 -29.49 -9.86
CA LYS A 179 -13.62 -28.84 -8.72
C LYS A 179 -12.11 -28.64 -8.92
N LYS A 180 -11.63 -28.66 -10.15
CA LYS A 180 -10.23 -28.49 -10.50
C LYS A 180 -10.06 -27.33 -11.47
N ALA A 181 -9.14 -26.40 -11.19
CA ALA A 181 -8.74 -25.37 -12.13
C ALA A 181 -7.85 -25.99 -13.23
N THR A 182 -8.24 -25.78 -14.48
CA THR A 182 -7.54 -26.34 -15.65
C THR A 182 -6.94 -25.25 -16.55
N GLY A 183 -7.37 -23.99 -16.41
CA GLY A 183 -6.89 -22.89 -17.25
C GLY A 183 -7.56 -21.57 -16.91
N VAL A 184 -7.36 -20.60 -17.79
CA VAL A 184 -7.98 -19.29 -17.72
C VAL A 184 -8.61 -18.91 -19.07
N GLU A 185 -9.75 -18.24 -19.01
CA GLU A 185 -10.34 -17.58 -20.16
C GLU A 185 -9.87 -16.12 -20.19
N VAL A 186 -9.52 -15.64 -21.36
CA VAL A 186 -8.95 -14.31 -21.53
C VAL A 186 -9.55 -13.57 -22.71
N VAL A 187 -9.50 -12.23 -22.67
CA VAL A 187 -9.82 -11.37 -23.80
C VAL A 187 -8.56 -10.61 -24.22
N SER A 188 -8.17 -10.77 -25.48
CA SER A 188 -7.08 -10.04 -26.12
C SER A 188 -7.53 -9.54 -27.48
N LYS A 189 -7.33 -8.22 -27.79
CA LYS A 189 -7.77 -7.59 -29.03
C LYS A 189 -9.26 -7.87 -29.37
N LYS A 190 -10.13 -7.88 -28.35
CA LYS A 190 -11.57 -8.20 -28.43
C LYS A 190 -11.89 -9.64 -28.84
N LYS A 191 -10.90 -10.53 -28.84
CA LYS A 191 -11.10 -11.97 -29.10
C LYS A 191 -11.01 -12.73 -27.79
N LEU A 192 -11.88 -13.72 -27.63
CA LEU A 192 -11.83 -14.68 -26.54
C LEU A 192 -10.80 -15.75 -26.87
N ASP A 193 -10.01 -16.13 -25.87
CA ASP A 193 -9.00 -17.17 -25.97
C ASP A 193 -8.88 -17.92 -24.63
N LYS A 194 -8.22 -19.05 -24.61
CA LYS A 194 -8.01 -19.89 -23.41
C LYS A 194 -6.57 -20.32 -23.31
N TYR A 195 -6.06 -20.29 -22.07
CA TYR A 195 -4.75 -20.86 -21.75
C TYR A 195 -4.92 -21.90 -20.65
N TYR A 196 -4.30 -23.05 -20.85
CA TYR A 196 -4.38 -24.18 -19.93
C TYR A 196 -3.07 -24.33 -19.15
N GLY A 197 -3.17 -24.82 -17.91
CA GLY A 197 -2.02 -25.04 -17.03
C GLY A 197 -2.30 -26.08 -15.94
N LYS A 198 -1.24 -26.66 -15.42
CA LYS A 198 -1.31 -27.64 -14.31
C LYS A 198 -1.67 -26.98 -12.99
N GLU A 199 -1.27 -25.74 -12.80
CA GLU A 199 -1.56 -24.90 -11.63
C GLU A 199 -1.93 -23.50 -12.13
N ILE A 200 -2.95 -22.91 -11.56
CA ILE A 200 -3.40 -21.54 -11.85
C ILE A 200 -3.13 -20.67 -10.63
N ILE A 201 -2.40 -19.58 -10.81
CA ILE A 201 -2.02 -18.67 -9.73
C ILE A 201 -2.56 -17.28 -10.06
N LEU A 202 -3.46 -16.76 -9.24
CA LEU A 202 -3.97 -15.41 -9.35
C LEU A 202 -3.05 -14.43 -8.60
N THR A 203 -2.67 -13.34 -9.25
CA THR A 203 -1.85 -12.25 -8.69
C THR A 203 -2.35 -10.89 -9.15
N ALA A 204 -3.67 -10.77 -9.33
CA ALA A 204 -4.30 -9.57 -9.90
C ALA A 204 -4.57 -8.46 -8.86
N GLY A 205 -4.19 -8.68 -7.60
CA GLY A 205 -4.36 -7.74 -6.49
C GLY A 205 -5.76 -7.73 -5.89
N SER A 206 -5.88 -7.07 -4.74
CA SER A 206 -7.08 -7.16 -3.88
C SER A 206 -8.37 -6.64 -4.49
N LEU A 207 -8.31 -5.84 -5.56
CA LEU A 207 -9.52 -5.37 -6.24
C LEU A 207 -9.97 -6.32 -7.35
N VAL A 208 -9.06 -7.12 -7.91
CA VAL A 208 -9.34 -7.89 -9.14
C VAL A 208 -9.29 -9.40 -8.91
N SER A 209 -8.41 -9.92 -8.05
CA SER A 209 -8.38 -11.35 -7.74
C SER A 209 -9.72 -11.89 -7.23
N PRO A 210 -10.41 -11.25 -6.25
CA PRO A 210 -11.74 -11.69 -5.84
C PRO A 210 -12.79 -11.60 -6.98
N LYS A 211 -12.70 -10.57 -7.83
CA LYS A 211 -13.58 -10.44 -8.99
C LYS A 211 -13.41 -11.60 -9.97
N ILE A 212 -12.16 -12.02 -10.25
CA ILE A 212 -11.90 -13.19 -11.11
C ILE A 212 -12.49 -14.45 -10.47
N LEU A 213 -12.32 -14.67 -9.16
CA LEU A 213 -12.93 -15.80 -8.45
C LEU A 213 -14.47 -15.80 -8.59
N MET A 214 -15.12 -14.66 -8.35
CA MET A 214 -16.57 -14.54 -8.49
C MET A 214 -17.07 -14.86 -9.90
N HIS A 215 -16.42 -14.31 -10.95
CA HIS A 215 -16.76 -14.65 -12.33
C HIS A 215 -16.46 -16.11 -12.71
N SER A 216 -15.64 -16.79 -11.93
CA SER A 216 -15.34 -18.22 -12.06
C SER A 216 -16.34 -19.11 -11.29
N GLY A 217 -17.36 -18.52 -10.65
CA GLY A 217 -18.34 -19.24 -9.86
C GLY A 217 -17.90 -19.54 -8.42
N ILE A 218 -16.88 -18.84 -7.91
CA ILE A 218 -16.38 -19.00 -6.54
C ILE A 218 -16.71 -17.72 -5.74
N GLY A 219 -17.56 -17.84 -4.72
CA GLY A 219 -17.96 -16.70 -3.91
C GLY A 219 -19.26 -16.89 -3.15
N GLU A 220 -19.82 -15.78 -2.68
CA GLU A 220 -21.10 -15.71 -1.98
C GLU A 220 -22.25 -16.16 -2.90
N GLU A 221 -23.00 -17.18 -2.48
CA GLU A 221 -24.07 -17.79 -3.28
C GLU A 221 -25.11 -16.77 -3.78
N ALA A 222 -25.56 -15.89 -2.90
CA ALA A 222 -26.59 -14.91 -3.23
C ALA A 222 -26.13 -13.95 -4.35
N GLN A 223 -24.87 -13.52 -4.30
CA GLN A 223 -24.29 -12.66 -5.33
C GLN A 223 -24.12 -13.38 -6.67
N LEU A 224 -23.62 -14.61 -6.67
CA LEU A 224 -23.45 -15.40 -7.88
C LEU A 224 -24.78 -15.66 -8.57
N LYS A 225 -25.82 -16.07 -7.81
CA LYS A 225 -27.18 -16.26 -8.32
C LYS A 225 -27.76 -14.98 -8.91
N LYS A 226 -27.58 -13.82 -8.27
CA LYS A 226 -28.05 -12.52 -8.75
C LYS A 226 -27.58 -12.21 -10.16
N PHE A 227 -26.36 -12.63 -10.51
CA PHE A 227 -25.78 -12.37 -11.83
C PHE A 227 -25.84 -13.57 -12.79
N GLY A 228 -26.56 -14.64 -12.42
CA GLY A 228 -26.70 -15.85 -13.23
C GLY A 228 -25.40 -16.62 -13.44
N ILE A 229 -24.47 -16.51 -12.48
CA ILE A 229 -23.17 -17.21 -12.53
C ILE A 229 -23.34 -18.58 -11.90
N GLU A 230 -22.95 -19.62 -12.62
CA GLU A 230 -22.96 -21.01 -12.12
C GLU A 230 -22.02 -21.15 -10.91
N ILE A 231 -22.55 -21.69 -9.81
CA ILE A 231 -21.78 -21.87 -8.57
C ILE A 231 -20.88 -23.09 -8.72
N LYS A 232 -19.57 -22.85 -8.64
CA LYS A 232 -18.55 -23.90 -8.59
C LYS A 232 -18.13 -24.21 -7.15
N GLU A 233 -18.01 -23.17 -6.31
CA GLU A 233 -17.68 -23.28 -4.87
C GLU A 233 -18.30 -22.12 -4.09
N LYS A 234 -18.89 -22.43 -2.93
CA LYS A 234 -19.42 -21.44 -2.00
C LYS A 234 -18.32 -21.00 -1.04
N LEU A 235 -17.81 -19.81 -1.20
CA LEU A 235 -16.86 -19.18 -0.30
C LEU A 235 -17.32 -17.76 0.04
N GLU A 236 -17.98 -17.63 1.19
CA GLU A 236 -18.60 -16.36 1.64
C GLU A 236 -17.57 -15.22 1.82
N GLY A 237 -16.29 -15.56 2.07
CA GLY A 237 -15.22 -14.59 2.30
C GLY A 237 -14.68 -13.94 1.02
N VAL A 238 -15.02 -14.43 -0.18
CA VAL A 238 -14.51 -13.84 -1.43
C VAL A 238 -15.01 -12.40 -1.57
N GLY A 239 -14.05 -11.46 -1.65
CA GLY A 239 -14.33 -10.03 -1.72
C GLY A 239 -14.56 -9.36 -0.38
N LYS A 240 -14.74 -10.09 0.72
CA LYS A 240 -14.90 -9.53 2.07
C LYS A 240 -13.57 -9.13 2.68
N ASN A 241 -13.60 -8.50 3.87
CA ASN A 241 -12.41 -8.12 4.64
C ASN A 241 -11.46 -7.13 3.92
N LEU A 242 -11.96 -6.33 2.97
CA LEU A 242 -11.13 -5.27 2.36
C LEU A 242 -10.61 -4.33 3.43
N GLN A 243 -9.31 -4.18 3.48
CA GLN A 243 -8.59 -3.25 4.35
C GLN A 243 -7.71 -2.35 3.50
N ASP A 244 -7.50 -1.12 3.97
CA ASP A 244 -6.58 -0.18 3.34
C ASP A 244 -6.06 0.77 4.40
N HIS A 245 -4.81 1.15 4.33
CA HIS A 245 -4.29 2.27 5.10
C HIS A 245 -4.97 3.54 4.62
N HIS A 246 -5.86 4.08 5.43
CA HIS A 246 -6.47 5.36 5.11
C HIS A 246 -5.81 6.48 5.91
N GLU A 247 -5.86 7.68 5.35
CA GLU A 247 -5.13 8.84 5.83
C GLU A 247 -5.98 10.11 5.79
N VAL A 248 -5.62 11.08 6.62
CA VAL A 248 -6.26 12.41 6.66
C VAL A 248 -5.14 13.47 6.63
N PRO A 249 -5.13 14.42 5.70
CA PRO A 249 -4.06 15.42 5.61
C PRO A 249 -4.19 16.52 6.68
N PHE A 250 -3.05 16.97 7.17
CA PHE A 250 -2.88 18.20 7.95
C PHE A 250 -1.89 19.08 7.20
N ILE A 251 -2.30 20.25 6.71
CA ILE A 251 -1.50 21.08 5.80
C ILE A 251 -1.19 22.43 6.42
N SER A 252 0.09 22.80 6.39
CA SER A 252 0.57 24.10 6.83
C SER A 252 1.38 24.79 5.74
N ARG A 253 1.25 26.12 5.61
CA ARG A 253 2.14 26.95 4.81
C ARG A 253 3.43 27.18 5.55
N ALA A 254 4.56 27.14 4.86
CA ALA A 254 5.89 27.33 5.44
C ALA A 254 6.74 28.29 4.63
N LYS A 255 7.82 28.78 5.24
CA LYS A 255 8.83 29.63 4.62
C LYS A 255 9.48 28.95 3.41
N LYS A 256 9.92 29.74 2.43
CA LYS A 256 10.61 29.25 1.22
C LYS A 256 11.96 28.60 1.56
N GLY A 257 12.37 27.60 0.77
CA GLY A 257 13.72 27.04 0.83
C GLY A 257 13.87 25.79 1.68
N TYR A 258 12.81 25.30 2.34
CA TYR A 258 12.86 24.14 3.24
C TYR A 258 12.33 22.85 2.62
N GLY A 259 11.66 22.92 1.47
CA GLY A 259 10.99 21.76 0.85
C GLY A 259 11.10 21.71 -0.67
N TYR A 260 10.18 20.93 -1.27
CA TYR A 260 10.23 20.54 -2.69
C TYR A 260 9.52 21.48 -3.66
N PHE A 261 8.74 22.45 -3.17
CA PHE A 261 7.94 23.31 -4.06
C PHE A 261 8.80 24.03 -5.10
N LYS A 262 8.40 23.92 -6.38
CA LYS A 262 9.11 24.51 -7.55
C LYS A 262 10.54 23.98 -7.79
N GLN A 263 10.95 22.84 -7.18
CA GLN A 263 12.24 22.21 -7.51
C GLN A 263 12.27 21.64 -8.95
N ASN A 264 11.10 21.42 -9.54
CA ASN A 264 10.88 20.92 -10.90
C ASN A 264 10.55 22.04 -11.92
N LYS A 265 10.87 23.31 -11.64
CA LYS A 265 10.56 24.45 -12.51
C LYS A 265 11.78 25.36 -12.73
N GLY A 266 11.84 25.95 -13.95
CA GLY A 266 12.85 26.95 -14.32
C GLY A 266 14.29 26.46 -14.14
N LEU A 267 15.20 27.37 -13.80
CA LEU A 267 16.64 27.07 -13.60
C LEU A 267 16.92 26.00 -12.54
N ARG A 268 16.03 25.86 -11.52
CA ARG A 268 16.18 24.80 -10.51
C ARG A 268 16.01 23.41 -11.13
N MET A 269 15.06 23.24 -12.04
CA MET A 269 14.86 21.98 -12.76
C MET A 269 16.11 21.59 -13.55
N ILE A 270 16.71 22.56 -14.28
CA ILE A 270 17.93 22.33 -15.06
C ILE A 270 19.08 21.93 -14.15
N ARG A 271 19.34 22.69 -13.10
CA ARG A 271 20.39 22.39 -12.11
C ARG A 271 20.20 20.99 -11.50
N ASN A 272 18.99 20.69 -11.02
CA ASN A 272 18.67 19.41 -10.39
C ASN A 272 18.79 18.26 -11.40
N GLY A 273 18.43 18.50 -12.67
CA GLY A 273 18.61 17.54 -13.77
C GLY A 273 20.09 17.24 -14.04
N ILE A 274 20.93 18.28 -14.14
CA ILE A 274 22.40 18.14 -14.31
C ILE A 274 22.99 17.40 -13.11
N GLN A 275 22.65 17.79 -11.88
CA GLN A 275 23.10 17.12 -10.66
C GLN A 275 22.76 15.63 -10.68
N TYR A 276 21.54 15.29 -11.10
CA TYR A 276 21.12 13.89 -11.22
C TYR A 276 21.89 13.14 -12.31
N LEU A 277 22.07 13.75 -13.49
CA LEU A 277 22.75 13.09 -14.60
C LEU A 277 24.22 12.78 -14.26
N LEU A 278 24.93 13.75 -13.65
CA LEU A 278 26.35 13.62 -13.35
C LEU A 278 26.62 12.83 -12.06
N PHE A 279 25.81 13.03 -11.02
CA PHE A 279 26.15 12.53 -9.66
C PHE A 279 25.10 11.58 -9.08
N LYS A 280 23.99 11.30 -9.78
CA LYS A 280 22.87 10.47 -9.28
C LYS A 280 22.37 10.92 -7.89
N SER A 281 22.38 12.23 -7.64
CA SER A 281 22.05 12.85 -6.36
C SER A 281 21.08 14.03 -6.51
N GLY A 282 20.64 14.62 -5.39
CA GLY A 282 19.77 15.79 -5.36
C GLY A 282 18.28 15.47 -5.41
N PRO A 283 17.40 16.48 -5.49
CA PRO A 283 15.95 16.33 -5.34
C PRO A 283 15.28 15.35 -6.32
N VAL A 284 15.91 15.06 -7.46
CA VAL A 284 15.38 14.07 -8.44
C VAL A 284 15.40 12.65 -7.88
N THR A 285 16.32 12.33 -6.95
CA THR A 285 16.45 11.01 -6.33
C THR A 285 15.54 10.82 -5.12
N SER A 286 14.83 11.86 -4.68
CA SER A 286 13.91 11.77 -3.56
C SER A 286 12.62 11.05 -3.93
N GLY A 287 12.09 10.22 -3.02
CA GLY A 287 10.74 9.68 -3.08
C GLY A 287 9.64 10.71 -2.85
N GLY A 288 9.99 11.94 -2.43
CA GLY A 288 9.06 13.04 -2.14
C GLY A 288 8.57 13.09 -0.70
N VAL A 289 8.80 12.06 0.07
CA VAL A 289 8.52 11.97 1.51
C VAL A 289 9.77 11.38 2.16
N ASP A 290 10.53 12.16 2.91
CA ASP A 290 11.86 11.74 3.37
C ASP A 290 11.83 11.00 4.71
N CYS A 291 10.89 11.38 5.57
CA CYS A 291 10.80 10.94 6.95
C CYS A 291 9.37 10.64 7.38
N CYS A 292 9.25 9.85 8.42
CA CYS A 292 7.98 9.59 9.10
C CYS A 292 8.22 9.34 10.60
N SER A 293 7.12 9.23 11.32
CA SER A 293 7.13 8.72 12.70
C SER A 293 6.15 7.58 12.81
N PHE A 294 6.47 6.57 13.62
CA PHE A 294 5.53 5.57 14.10
C PHE A 294 5.28 5.79 15.59
N LEU A 295 4.03 5.95 15.97
CA LEU A 295 3.67 6.43 17.32
C LEU A 295 2.23 6.10 17.71
N ASN A 296 1.95 6.28 18.99
CA ASN A 296 0.60 6.34 19.54
C ASN A 296 0.24 7.83 19.77
N PRO A 297 -0.75 8.40 19.06
CA PRO A 297 -1.00 9.83 19.09
C PRO A 297 -1.53 10.35 20.43
N ASP A 298 -2.15 9.46 21.24
CA ASP A 298 -2.69 9.78 22.57
C ASP A 298 -1.58 9.84 23.63
N ASP A 299 -0.53 9.02 23.47
CA ASP A 299 0.58 8.92 24.39
C ASP A 299 1.89 8.65 23.64
N LEU A 300 2.68 9.70 23.44
CA LEU A 300 3.98 9.59 22.73
C LEU A 300 5.05 8.80 23.52
N LYS A 301 4.85 8.48 24.77
CA LYS A 301 5.76 7.65 25.57
C LYS A 301 5.42 6.16 25.46
N ASN A 302 4.21 5.86 24.99
CA ASN A 302 3.77 4.49 24.80
C ASN A 302 4.47 3.89 23.57
N GLN A 303 5.43 3.02 23.81
CA GLN A 303 6.23 2.34 22.80
C GLN A 303 5.51 1.09 22.26
N ASN A 304 4.44 0.66 22.91
CA ASN A 304 3.69 -0.52 22.50
C ASN A 304 2.94 -0.25 21.20
N GLU A 305 3.11 -1.14 20.23
CA GLU A 305 2.32 -1.22 18.99
C GLU A 305 1.88 0.14 18.40
N PRO A 306 2.75 0.88 17.69
CA PRO A 306 2.36 2.15 17.08
C PRO A 306 1.10 2.03 16.23
N LYS A 307 0.09 2.83 16.52
CA LYS A 307 -1.21 2.84 15.80
C LYS A 307 -1.15 3.63 14.51
N VAL A 308 -0.25 4.63 14.47
CA VAL A 308 -0.21 5.64 13.41
C VAL A 308 1.19 5.77 12.85
N LYS A 309 1.27 5.80 11.53
CA LYS A 309 2.40 6.33 10.79
C LYS A 309 2.10 7.77 10.41
N LEU A 310 2.87 8.71 10.94
CA LEU A 310 2.76 10.11 10.60
C LEU A 310 3.81 10.46 9.54
N TYR A 311 3.38 10.57 8.29
CA TYR A 311 4.23 11.06 7.22
C TYR A 311 4.47 12.56 7.32
N CYS A 312 5.67 13.01 6.96
CA CYS A 312 6.01 14.42 6.84
C CYS A 312 6.46 14.73 5.41
N VAL A 313 5.62 15.42 4.67
CA VAL A 313 5.87 15.82 3.28
C VAL A 313 6.24 17.29 3.24
N GLN A 314 7.41 17.64 2.70
CA GLN A 314 7.94 19.01 2.70
C GLN A 314 7.40 19.85 1.52
N ILE A 315 6.07 19.88 1.39
CA ILE A 315 5.30 20.69 0.45
C ILE A 315 3.86 20.77 0.95
N MET A 316 3.11 21.80 0.57
CA MET A 316 1.65 21.73 0.64
C MET A 316 1.18 20.71 -0.39
N TYR A 317 1.01 19.45 0.06
CA TYR A 317 0.55 18.38 -0.81
C TYR A 317 -0.95 18.50 -1.01
N THR A 318 -1.33 18.85 -2.23
CA THR A 318 -2.73 18.99 -2.64
C THR A 318 -3.03 17.95 -3.73
N ASP A 319 -4.15 17.28 -3.59
CA ASP A 319 -4.66 16.29 -4.53
C ASP A 319 -6.12 16.60 -4.92
N ARG A 320 -6.79 15.64 -5.52
CA ARG A 320 -8.19 15.80 -5.97
C ARG A 320 -9.15 16.11 -4.83
N ASP A 321 -8.84 15.65 -3.60
CA ASP A 321 -9.70 15.82 -2.43
C ASP A 321 -9.48 17.17 -1.73
N THR A 322 -8.34 17.82 -1.96
CA THR A 322 -8.00 19.15 -1.41
C THR A 322 -8.39 20.29 -2.34
N LYS A 323 -9.65 20.30 -2.78
CA LYS A 323 -10.17 21.32 -3.71
C LYS A 323 -10.04 22.74 -3.15
N GLY A 324 -9.65 23.68 -3.99
CA GLY A 324 -9.54 25.12 -3.65
C GLY A 324 -8.22 25.54 -3.02
N ILE A 325 -7.33 24.61 -2.67
CA ILE A 325 -6.01 24.93 -2.13
C ILE A 325 -4.97 24.91 -3.26
N LYS A 326 -4.27 26.02 -3.43
CA LYS A 326 -3.17 26.12 -4.39
C LYS A 326 -1.88 25.55 -3.77
N PRO A 327 -1.12 24.71 -4.50
CA PRO A 327 0.18 24.23 -4.02
C PRO A 327 1.15 25.38 -3.73
N ASP A 328 1.82 25.34 -2.59
CA ASP A 328 2.80 26.34 -2.16
C ASP A 328 3.91 25.67 -1.31
N HIS A 329 4.85 26.47 -0.83
CA HIS A 329 5.79 26.08 0.20
C HIS A 329 5.04 25.69 1.48
N GLY A 330 5.31 24.52 2.03
CA GLY A 330 4.59 24.06 3.19
C GLY A 330 5.11 22.75 3.74
N VAL A 331 4.41 22.31 4.77
CA VAL A 331 4.57 21.00 5.41
C VAL A 331 3.20 20.35 5.43
N THR A 332 3.11 19.15 4.93
CA THR A 332 1.92 18.30 5.07
C THR A 332 2.26 17.15 6.01
N LEU A 333 1.57 17.10 7.13
CA LEU A 333 1.60 15.95 8.04
C LEU A 333 0.41 15.06 7.70
N THR A 334 0.66 13.79 7.46
CA THR A 334 -0.40 12.87 7.06
C THR A 334 -0.42 11.69 8.00
N PRO A 335 -1.24 11.71 9.06
CA PRO A 335 -1.50 10.52 9.86
C PRO A 335 -2.17 9.46 9.01
N CYS A 336 -1.65 8.25 9.11
CA CYS A 336 -2.11 7.05 8.43
C CYS A 336 -2.27 5.94 9.46
N ILE A 337 -3.47 5.37 9.58
CA ILE A 337 -3.75 4.32 10.55
C ILE A 337 -3.14 3.02 10.05
N MET A 338 -2.31 2.36 10.89
CA MET A 338 -1.57 1.16 10.50
C MET A 338 -2.40 -0.13 10.60
N ASN A 339 -3.26 -0.23 11.59
CA ASN A 339 -4.14 -1.39 11.78
C ASN A 339 -5.59 -0.92 11.89
N PRO A 340 -6.21 -0.44 10.79
CA PRO A 340 -7.59 0.06 10.82
C PRO A 340 -8.57 -1.02 11.25
N LYS A 341 -9.63 -0.62 11.95
CA LYS A 341 -10.73 -1.51 12.37
C LYS A 341 -11.87 -1.55 11.35
N SER A 342 -12.02 -0.51 10.55
CA SER A 342 -12.99 -0.48 9.45
C SER A 342 -12.70 -1.58 8.45
N ARG A 343 -13.76 -2.24 7.95
CA ARG A 343 -13.69 -3.31 6.95
C ARG A 343 -14.63 -3.00 5.81
N GLY A 344 -14.13 -3.18 4.61
CA GLY A 344 -14.87 -3.01 3.37
C GLY A 344 -15.03 -4.33 2.60
N GLU A 345 -15.46 -4.20 1.36
CA GLU A 345 -15.69 -5.35 0.48
C GLU A 345 -15.57 -5.00 -1.00
N ILE A 346 -15.37 -6.03 -1.80
CA ILE A 346 -15.45 -6.02 -3.26
C ILE A 346 -16.63 -6.89 -3.67
N THR A 347 -17.50 -6.38 -4.55
CA THR A 347 -18.63 -7.14 -5.10
C THR A 347 -18.68 -6.99 -6.62
N LEU A 348 -19.41 -7.88 -7.28
CA LEU A 348 -19.67 -7.76 -8.72
C LEU A 348 -20.61 -6.57 -8.99
N ASN A 349 -20.32 -5.87 -10.06
CA ASN A 349 -21.21 -4.82 -10.59
C ASN A 349 -22.19 -5.39 -11.64
N SER A 350 -21.77 -6.39 -12.41
CA SER A 350 -22.55 -7.04 -13.44
C SER A 350 -22.06 -8.46 -13.71
N SER A 351 -22.74 -9.20 -14.61
CA SER A 351 -22.28 -10.48 -15.14
C SER A 351 -21.16 -10.37 -16.18
N ASN A 352 -20.89 -9.16 -16.69
CA ASN A 352 -19.80 -8.92 -17.65
C ASN A 352 -18.43 -8.87 -16.94
N PRO A 353 -17.51 -9.82 -17.21
CA PRO A 353 -16.20 -9.85 -16.52
C PRO A 353 -15.26 -8.71 -16.92
N LEU A 354 -15.58 -7.91 -17.92
CA LEU A 354 -14.81 -6.73 -18.30
C LEU A 354 -15.18 -5.47 -17.50
N ASP A 355 -16.33 -5.48 -16.84
CA ASP A 355 -16.77 -4.37 -16.01
C ASP A 355 -15.96 -4.30 -14.72
N LEU A 356 -15.83 -3.08 -14.18
CA LEU A 356 -15.13 -2.86 -12.92
C LEU A 356 -15.99 -3.36 -11.75
N PRO A 357 -15.37 -3.92 -10.69
CA PRO A 357 -16.12 -4.32 -9.50
C PRO A 357 -16.66 -3.10 -8.75
N ASN A 358 -17.68 -3.31 -7.94
CA ASN A 358 -18.06 -2.38 -6.90
C ASN A 358 -17.02 -2.46 -5.77
N ILE A 359 -16.53 -1.31 -5.35
CA ILE A 359 -15.55 -1.21 -4.28
C ILE A 359 -16.18 -0.41 -3.14
N ASN A 360 -16.32 -1.05 -2.00
CA ASN A 360 -16.74 -0.43 -0.75
C ASN A 360 -15.59 -0.42 0.24
N PRO A 361 -14.79 0.64 0.34
CA PRO A 361 -13.70 0.72 1.32
C PRO A 361 -14.23 0.80 2.76
N ASN A 362 -15.43 1.33 2.94
CA ASN A 362 -16.11 1.51 4.23
C ASN A 362 -15.25 2.25 5.28
N PHE A 363 -14.44 3.24 4.84
CA PHE A 363 -13.57 4.03 5.71
C PHE A 363 -14.36 4.71 6.83
N LEU A 364 -13.75 4.78 8.02
CA LEU A 364 -14.33 5.39 9.21
C LEU A 364 -15.68 4.79 9.65
N SER A 365 -15.96 3.54 9.30
CA SER A 365 -17.14 2.82 9.79
C SER A 365 -16.98 2.40 11.26
N ASN A 366 -15.74 2.35 11.76
CA ASN A 366 -15.43 2.06 13.15
C ASN A 366 -15.02 3.36 13.89
N LYS A 367 -15.54 3.54 15.10
CA LYS A 367 -15.28 4.73 15.92
C LYS A 367 -13.80 4.86 16.32
N ASP A 368 -13.11 3.75 16.58
CA ASP A 368 -11.69 3.77 16.98
C ASP A 368 -10.81 4.41 15.91
N ASP A 369 -11.14 4.22 14.62
CA ASP A 369 -10.42 4.83 13.52
C ASP A 369 -10.61 6.36 13.52
N ILE A 370 -11.83 6.84 13.82
CA ILE A 370 -12.14 8.27 13.92
C ILE A 370 -11.39 8.88 15.10
N ASP A 371 -11.47 8.27 16.29
CA ASP A 371 -10.82 8.76 17.51
C ASP A 371 -9.30 8.82 17.33
N THR A 372 -8.72 7.82 16.66
CA THR A 372 -7.29 7.79 16.32
C THR A 372 -6.89 8.96 15.41
N PHE A 373 -7.73 9.33 14.42
CA PHE A 373 -7.46 10.50 13.59
C PHE A 373 -7.61 11.81 14.34
N ILE A 374 -8.60 11.95 15.20
CA ILE A 374 -8.79 13.15 16.04
C ILE A 374 -7.52 13.40 16.88
N SER A 375 -7.06 12.37 17.59
CA SER A 375 -5.83 12.46 18.39
C SER A 375 -4.61 12.78 17.52
N SER A 376 -4.53 12.18 16.33
CA SER A 376 -3.44 12.43 15.39
C SER A 376 -3.43 13.85 14.83
N LEU A 377 -4.59 14.45 14.55
CA LEU A 377 -4.69 15.83 14.09
C LEU A 377 -4.33 16.82 15.20
N LYS A 378 -4.75 16.55 16.45
CA LYS A 378 -4.34 17.32 17.63
C LYS A 378 -2.82 17.25 17.83
N LEU A 379 -2.22 16.05 17.66
CA LEU A 379 -0.77 15.88 17.70
C LEU A 379 -0.09 16.64 16.56
N ALA A 380 -0.57 16.55 15.32
CA ALA A 380 -0.01 17.27 14.18
C ALA A 380 0.04 18.78 14.46
N ARG A 381 -0.99 19.34 15.09
CA ARG A 381 -1.01 20.75 15.50
C ARG A 381 0.06 21.05 16.57
N ARG A 382 0.29 20.15 17.52
CA ARG A 382 1.39 20.28 18.49
C ARG A 382 2.75 20.27 17.77
N VAL A 383 2.94 19.38 16.81
CA VAL A 383 4.20 19.22 16.05
C VAL A 383 4.55 20.51 15.31
N ILE A 384 3.62 21.11 14.58
CA ILE A 384 3.88 22.35 13.83
C ILE A 384 4.16 23.56 14.73
N ASN A 385 3.75 23.51 16.00
CA ASN A 385 4.01 24.53 17.02
C ASN A 385 5.24 24.21 17.88
N THR A 386 5.96 23.13 17.62
CA THR A 386 7.16 22.73 18.36
C THR A 386 8.43 23.14 17.59
N LYS A 387 9.39 23.77 18.31
CA LYS A 387 10.70 24.12 17.73
C LYS A 387 11.50 22.85 17.42
N PRO A 388 12.33 22.87 16.36
CA PRO A 388 12.60 23.98 15.45
C PRO A 388 11.63 24.09 14.26
N LEU A 389 10.68 23.14 14.06
CA LEU A 389 9.76 23.16 12.92
C LEU A 389 8.88 24.43 12.94
N SER A 390 8.43 24.86 14.11
CA SER A 390 7.60 26.07 14.27
C SER A 390 8.27 27.34 13.72
N ASP A 391 9.59 27.41 13.69
CA ASP A 391 10.31 28.58 13.19
C ASP A 391 10.11 28.82 11.67
N ILE A 392 9.68 27.79 10.94
CA ILE A 392 9.42 27.89 9.49
C ILE A 392 7.93 27.87 9.14
N ILE A 393 7.04 27.50 10.05
CA ILE A 393 5.60 27.51 9.81
C ILE A 393 5.07 28.94 9.78
N ILE A 394 4.22 29.26 8.80
CA ILE A 394 3.57 30.54 8.67
C ILE A 394 2.14 30.45 9.21
N GLU A 395 1.39 29.44 8.75
CA GLU A 395 0.00 29.25 9.16
C GLU A 395 -0.47 27.81 8.91
N GLU A 396 -1.44 27.36 9.71
CA GLU A 396 -2.22 26.16 9.46
C GLU A 396 -3.27 26.45 8.38
N ILE A 397 -3.32 25.61 7.33
CA ILE A 397 -4.29 25.71 6.25
C ILE A 397 -5.41 24.70 6.40
N LEU A 398 -5.07 23.43 6.69
CA LEU A 398 -6.03 22.36 6.97
C LEU A 398 -5.62 21.61 8.23
N PRO A 399 -6.58 21.26 9.08
CA PRO A 399 -8.03 21.54 9.01
C PRO A 399 -8.41 23.01 9.14
N GLY A 400 -7.54 23.88 9.66
CA GLY A 400 -7.77 25.28 9.99
C GLY A 400 -7.95 25.49 11.49
N LYS A 401 -7.43 26.61 12.02
CA LYS A 401 -7.36 26.89 13.46
C LYS A 401 -8.71 26.83 14.18
N ASN A 402 -9.81 27.10 13.48
CA ASN A 402 -11.16 27.10 14.05
C ASN A 402 -11.76 25.69 14.16
N ILE A 403 -11.13 24.67 13.55
CA ILE A 403 -11.52 23.26 13.61
C ILE A 403 -10.70 22.60 14.73
N ASN A 404 -11.20 22.63 15.98
CA ASN A 404 -10.41 22.21 17.16
C ASN A 404 -11.16 21.30 18.15
N ASP A 405 -12.49 21.29 18.15
CA ASP A 405 -13.29 20.36 18.94
C ASP A 405 -13.46 19.01 18.21
N ASP A 406 -13.81 17.98 18.98
CA ASP A 406 -13.88 16.61 18.45
C ASP A 406 -14.96 16.42 17.38
N GLN A 407 -16.07 17.15 17.47
CA GLN A 407 -17.14 17.08 16.48
C GLN A 407 -16.71 17.71 15.15
N SER A 408 -16.08 18.88 15.20
CA SER A 408 -15.56 19.56 14.00
C SER A 408 -14.41 18.78 13.35
N LEU A 409 -13.52 18.18 14.15
CA LEU A 409 -12.47 17.28 13.68
C LEU A 409 -13.04 15.99 13.07
N THR A 410 -14.10 15.40 13.66
CA THR A 410 -14.82 14.27 13.08
C THR A 410 -15.36 14.61 11.68
N ASN A 411 -16.01 15.77 11.55
CA ASN A 411 -16.55 16.22 10.26
C ASN A 411 -15.42 16.47 9.24
N TYR A 412 -14.28 16.99 9.70
CA TYR A 412 -13.09 17.14 8.86
C TYR A 412 -12.56 15.78 8.40
N CYS A 413 -12.42 14.79 9.28
CA CYS A 413 -12.01 13.44 8.94
C CYS A 413 -12.94 12.82 7.88
N LYS A 414 -14.25 12.88 8.08
CA LYS A 414 -15.24 12.40 7.09
C LYS A 414 -15.12 13.08 5.73
N LYS A 415 -14.80 14.38 5.72
CA LYS A 415 -14.60 15.16 4.50
C LYS A 415 -13.29 14.83 3.79
N MET A 416 -12.22 14.49 4.52
CA MET A 416 -10.86 14.47 3.99
C MET A 416 -10.20 13.09 3.95
N VAL A 417 -10.79 12.08 4.61
CA VAL A 417 -10.23 10.72 4.60
C VAL A 417 -10.10 10.19 3.18
N LYS A 418 -8.98 9.53 2.90
CA LYS A 418 -8.66 8.93 1.60
C LYS A 418 -7.79 7.70 1.74
N THR A 419 -7.68 6.94 0.67
CA THR A 419 -6.80 5.76 0.55
C THR A 419 -5.33 6.18 0.50
N ASN A 420 -4.44 5.37 1.07
CA ASN A 420 -3.00 5.40 0.82
C ASN A 420 -2.58 4.34 -0.24
N TRP A 421 -3.55 3.85 -1.01
CA TRP A 421 -3.40 2.88 -2.12
C TRP A 421 -2.78 1.53 -1.69
N HIS A 422 -3.16 1.05 -0.51
CA HIS A 422 -2.73 -0.23 0.04
C HIS A 422 -3.88 -1.23 0.24
N PRO A 423 -4.82 -1.43 -0.73
CA PRO A 423 -5.93 -2.35 -0.53
C PRO A 423 -5.44 -3.79 -0.40
N VAL A 424 -5.89 -4.51 0.65
CA VAL A 424 -5.52 -5.90 0.96
C VAL A 424 -6.72 -6.70 1.47
N GLY A 425 -6.58 -8.02 1.64
CA GLY A 425 -7.41 -8.83 2.52
C GLY A 425 -8.64 -9.48 1.89
N THR A 426 -8.94 -9.26 0.61
CA THR A 426 -10.19 -9.66 -0.04
C THR A 426 -10.28 -11.13 -0.46
N CYS A 427 -9.22 -11.91 -0.27
CA CYS A 427 -9.17 -13.36 -0.40
C CYS A 427 -8.38 -13.93 0.79
N LYS A 428 -8.75 -13.54 2.04
CA LYS A 428 -7.92 -13.84 3.20
C LYS A 428 -7.62 -15.33 3.36
N MET A 429 -6.39 -15.64 3.79
CA MET A 429 -6.04 -16.97 4.28
C MET A 429 -6.54 -17.18 5.71
N GLY A 430 -6.74 -18.41 6.11
CA GLY A 430 -7.13 -18.77 7.46
C GLY A 430 -7.14 -20.27 7.69
N LYS A 431 -7.59 -20.68 8.88
CA LYS A 431 -7.76 -22.09 9.23
C LYS A 431 -8.86 -22.74 8.39
N ASP A 432 -8.83 -24.07 8.29
CA ASP A 432 -9.81 -24.80 7.48
C ASP A 432 -11.25 -24.64 8.01
N ASN A 433 -11.41 -24.45 9.32
CA ASN A 433 -12.71 -24.22 9.96
C ASN A 433 -13.16 -22.75 9.98
N ASP A 434 -12.37 -21.81 9.42
CA ASP A 434 -12.80 -20.43 9.23
C ASP A 434 -13.64 -20.33 7.95
N ASN A 435 -14.95 -20.14 8.10
CA ASN A 435 -15.89 -19.99 6.99
C ASN A 435 -15.66 -18.71 6.15
N MET A 436 -14.94 -17.73 6.69
CA MET A 436 -14.59 -16.50 5.99
C MET A 436 -13.20 -16.55 5.33
N ALA A 437 -12.44 -17.64 5.54
CA ALA A 437 -11.19 -17.84 4.83
C ALA A 437 -11.44 -18.35 3.41
N VAL A 438 -10.90 -17.65 2.44
CA VAL A 438 -10.92 -18.03 1.02
C VAL A 438 -9.80 -19.01 0.70
N LEU A 439 -8.66 -18.84 1.38
CA LEU A 439 -7.44 -19.61 1.19
C LEU A 439 -7.10 -20.39 2.46
N ASN A 440 -6.51 -21.57 2.28
CA ASN A 440 -5.79 -22.24 3.35
C ASN A 440 -4.39 -21.62 3.55
N SER A 441 -3.62 -22.12 4.53
CA SER A 441 -2.27 -21.61 4.81
C SER A 441 -1.23 -21.86 3.70
N LYS A 442 -1.54 -22.72 2.73
CA LYS A 442 -0.74 -22.93 1.51
C LYS A 442 -1.16 -22.03 0.35
N LEU A 443 -2.02 -21.06 0.60
CA LEU A 443 -2.61 -20.14 -0.36
C LEU A 443 -3.40 -20.81 -1.49
N GLN A 444 -3.89 -22.03 -1.26
CA GLN A 444 -4.82 -22.73 -2.14
C GLN A 444 -6.24 -22.23 -1.89
N VAL A 445 -7.01 -22.02 -2.95
CA VAL A 445 -8.43 -21.67 -2.86
C VAL A 445 -9.19 -22.89 -2.30
N LYS A 446 -9.89 -22.71 -1.19
CA LYS A 446 -10.62 -23.80 -0.51
C LYS A 446 -11.66 -24.42 -1.46
N GLY A 447 -11.72 -25.73 -1.51
CA GLY A 447 -12.66 -26.52 -2.33
C GLY A 447 -12.35 -26.57 -3.84
N ILE A 448 -11.27 -25.97 -4.33
CA ILE A 448 -10.84 -26.01 -5.73
C ILE A 448 -9.38 -26.43 -5.83
N GLU A 449 -9.13 -27.54 -6.50
CA GLU A 449 -7.77 -28.00 -6.76
C GLU A 449 -7.04 -27.14 -7.79
N ASN A 450 -5.71 -27.06 -7.70
CA ASN A 450 -4.82 -26.39 -8.64
C ASN A 450 -5.11 -24.87 -8.83
N LEU A 451 -5.65 -24.22 -7.80
CA LEU A 451 -5.92 -22.78 -7.82
C LEU A 451 -5.33 -22.12 -6.57
N ARG A 452 -4.50 -21.11 -6.76
CA ARG A 452 -3.88 -20.32 -5.68
C ARG A 452 -4.03 -18.83 -5.90
N VAL A 453 -3.83 -18.05 -4.83
CA VAL A 453 -3.75 -16.59 -4.88
C VAL A 453 -2.47 -16.13 -4.16
N PHE A 454 -1.54 -15.50 -4.91
CA PHE A 454 -0.21 -15.09 -4.43
C PHE A 454 -0.05 -13.56 -4.39
N ASP A 455 -1.10 -12.83 -4.07
CA ASP A 455 -1.04 -11.37 -3.91
C ASP A 455 -1.55 -10.94 -2.54
N VAL A 456 -1.51 -9.63 -2.27
CA VAL A 456 -1.85 -9.07 -0.96
C VAL A 456 -3.34 -9.23 -0.57
N SER A 457 -4.19 -9.75 -1.46
CA SER A 457 -5.56 -10.12 -1.08
C SER A 457 -5.61 -11.28 -0.07
N MET A 458 -4.53 -12.07 0.02
CA MET A 458 -4.40 -13.17 0.96
C MET A 458 -4.27 -12.73 2.42
N MET A 459 -3.88 -11.51 2.69
CA MET A 459 -3.61 -11.02 4.05
C MET A 459 -4.87 -11.09 4.93
N PRO A 460 -4.84 -11.79 6.09
CA PRO A 460 -5.96 -11.73 7.04
C PRO A 460 -6.08 -10.34 7.66
N ASN A 461 -4.94 -9.75 8.01
CA ASN A 461 -4.81 -8.39 8.54
C ASN A 461 -3.72 -7.65 7.77
N ILE A 462 -3.96 -6.36 7.51
CA ILE A 462 -2.97 -5.49 6.89
C ILE A 462 -1.77 -5.32 7.82
N VAL A 463 -0.57 -5.36 7.27
CA VAL A 463 0.67 -5.16 8.03
C VAL A 463 0.98 -3.66 8.17
N ALA A 464 1.63 -3.24 9.24
CA ALA A 464 2.01 -1.85 9.51
C ALA A 464 3.14 -1.36 8.57
N ALA A 465 2.92 -1.48 7.25
CA ALA A 465 3.91 -1.18 6.21
C ALA A 465 3.27 -0.69 4.91
N ASN A 466 4.05 0.00 4.08
CA ASN A 466 3.72 0.11 2.66
C ASN A 466 3.77 -1.28 2.02
N THR A 467 2.71 -1.69 1.36
CA THR A 467 2.44 -3.11 1.02
C THR A 467 3.31 -3.69 -0.09
N ASN A 468 4.20 -2.91 -0.73
CA ASN A 468 5.03 -3.40 -1.83
C ASN A 468 6.09 -4.43 -1.38
N ALA A 469 6.85 -4.16 -0.32
CA ALA A 469 7.84 -5.11 0.19
C ALA A 469 7.16 -6.37 0.75
N PRO A 470 6.09 -6.27 1.56
CA PRO A 470 5.29 -7.43 1.94
C PRO A 470 4.77 -8.26 0.78
N ALA A 471 4.27 -7.62 -0.29
CA ALA A 471 3.80 -8.34 -1.48
C ALA A 471 4.90 -9.21 -2.13
N MET A 472 6.12 -8.66 -2.23
CA MET A 472 7.26 -9.40 -2.76
C MET A 472 7.68 -10.57 -1.85
N ALA A 473 7.73 -10.34 -0.54
CA ALA A 473 8.06 -11.39 0.42
C ALA A 473 7.01 -12.51 0.49
N ILE A 474 5.72 -12.16 0.39
CA ILE A 474 4.61 -13.12 0.26
C ILE A 474 4.80 -13.98 -0.98
N ALA A 475 5.06 -13.37 -2.14
CA ALA A 475 5.21 -14.10 -3.39
C ALA A 475 6.41 -15.06 -3.36
N ASP A 476 7.54 -14.64 -2.77
CA ASP A 476 8.71 -15.50 -2.56
C ASP A 476 8.37 -16.68 -1.64
N LYS A 477 7.78 -16.40 -0.48
CA LYS A 477 7.36 -17.44 0.49
C LYS A 477 6.33 -18.40 -0.09
N ALA A 478 5.33 -17.87 -0.81
CA ALA A 478 4.31 -18.68 -1.45
C ALA A 478 4.90 -19.62 -2.52
N THR A 479 5.93 -19.16 -3.23
CA THR A 479 6.67 -19.98 -4.19
C THR A 479 7.42 -21.12 -3.47
N ASP A 480 8.11 -20.83 -2.35
CA ASP A 480 8.76 -21.87 -1.55
C ASP A 480 7.73 -22.92 -1.09
N ILE A 481 6.58 -22.49 -0.52
CA ILE A 481 5.49 -23.39 -0.08
C ILE A 481 4.92 -24.23 -1.24
N MET A 482 4.82 -23.66 -2.45
CA MET A 482 4.34 -24.39 -3.63
C MET A 482 5.33 -25.45 -4.08
N LEU A 483 6.63 -25.19 -3.98
CA LEU A 483 7.70 -26.12 -4.42
C LEU A 483 7.99 -27.22 -3.39
N GLU A 484 7.56 -27.08 -2.12
CA GLU A 484 7.63 -28.12 -1.08
C GLU A 484 6.61 -29.27 -1.31
N ASN A 485 5.63 -29.07 -2.20
CA ASN A 485 4.61 -30.05 -2.58
C ASN A 485 4.86 -30.55 -3.99
#